data_7084c9ea522fcf80faa403ce36880286
#
_entry.id   7084c9ea522fcf80faa403ce36880286
#
_cell.length_a   1.000
_cell.length_b   1.000
_cell.length_c   1.000
_cell.angle_alpha   90.00
_cell.angle_beta   90.00
_cell.angle_gamma   90.00
#
_symmetry.space_group_name_H-M   'P 1'
#
loop_
_entity.id
_entity.type
_entity.pdbx_description
1 polymer ?
#
loop_
_entity_poly.entity_id
_entity_poly.type
_entity_poly.pdbx_seq_one_letter_code
_entity_poly.pdbx_strand_id
1 'polypeptide(L)'
;MAKRIFTSFAIEDERMRDLFVGQARAERVPYELVDMSVKQPWSDSWKTCCRTKIKGCDGVVVLVTKNLKQADGARWEIKCAKEEGIPIIGVYIGDATANDAPIELNG
;
A
#
# COMPACT_ATOMS: atom_id res chain seq x y z
N MET A 1 -17.62 -12.24 6.54
CA MET A 1 -16.15 -12.27 6.53
C MET A 1 -15.58 -10.90 6.24
N ALA A 2 -14.54 -10.52 6.95
CA ALA A 2 -13.89 -9.24 6.71
C ALA A 2 -13.15 -9.27 5.36
N LYS A 3 -13.20 -8.16 4.64
CA LYS A 3 -12.41 -8.02 3.42
C LYS A 3 -10.96 -7.77 3.79
N ARG A 4 -10.05 -8.26 2.95
CA ARG A 4 -8.61 -8.06 3.14
C ARG A 4 -8.15 -6.92 2.24
N ILE A 5 -7.49 -5.94 2.86
CA ILE A 5 -7.00 -4.75 2.16
C ILE A 5 -5.48 -4.68 2.35
N PHE A 6 -4.75 -4.64 1.25
CA PHE A 6 -3.31 -4.48 1.28
C PHE A 6 -2.97 -3.00 1.41
N THR A 7 -2.12 -2.66 2.38
CA THR A 7 -1.69 -1.28 2.61
C THR A 7 -0.30 -1.09 2.00
N SER A 8 -0.20 -0.22 0.99
CA SER A 8 1.06 0.11 0.35
C SER A 8 1.57 1.45 0.88
N PHE A 9 2.83 1.49 1.29
CA PHE A 9 3.44 2.68 1.89
C PHE A 9 4.95 2.69 1.66
N ALA A 10 5.54 3.89 1.68
CA ALA A 10 7.00 4.02 1.65
C ALA A 10 7.55 3.56 3.00
N ILE A 11 8.68 2.84 2.99
CA ILE A 11 9.26 2.32 4.25
C ILE A 11 9.58 3.45 5.23
N GLU A 12 9.93 4.62 4.72
CA GLU A 12 10.18 5.80 5.56
C GLU A 12 8.93 6.25 6.32
N ASP A 13 7.75 5.83 5.87
CA ASP A 13 6.47 6.21 6.45
C ASP A 13 5.85 5.11 7.31
N GLU A 14 6.66 4.21 7.82
CA GLU A 14 6.18 3.10 8.64
C GLU A 14 5.36 3.58 9.83
N ARG A 15 5.76 4.70 10.44
CA ARG A 15 5.02 5.29 11.56
C ARG A 15 3.62 5.73 11.12
N MET A 16 3.50 6.30 9.93
CA MET A 16 2.20 6.70 9.39
C MET A 16 1.32 5.49 9.13
N ARG A 17 1.91 4.40 8.62
CA ARG A 17 1.21 3.14 8.46
C ARG A 17 0.66 2.65 9.80
N ASP A 18 1.48 2.70 10.86
CA ASP A 18 1.07 2.25 12.18
C ASP A 18 -0.10 3.08 12.72
N LEU A 19 -0.08 4.39 12.52
CA LEU A 19 -1.16 5.27 12.93
C LEU A 19 -2.45 4.96 12.14
N PHE A 20 -2.32 4.74 10.84
CA PHE A 20 -3.46 4.42 9.99
C PHE A 20 -4.12 3.10 10.43
N VAL A 21 -3.32 2.07 10.65
CA VAL A 21 -3.83 0.76 11.09
C VAL A 21 -4.45 0.86 12.47
N GLY A 22 -3.80 1.61 13.38
CA GLY A 22 -4.33 1.80 14.73
C GLY A 22 -5.67 2.52 14.73
N GLN A 23 -5.83 3.53 13.90
CA GLN A 23 -7.09 4.26 13.78
C GLN A 23 -8.20 3.36 13.21
N ALA A 24 -7.87 2.57 12.20
CA ALA A 24 -8.83 1.64 11.61
C ALA A 24 -9.32 0.63 12.65
N ARG A 25 -8.44 0.14 13.52
CA ARG A 25 -8.81 -0.78 14.59
C ARG A 25 -9.70 -0.09 15.62
N ALA A 26 -9.35 1.14 15.99
CA ALA A 26 -10.13 1.92 16.97
C ALA A 26 -11.55 2.19 16.46
N GLU A 27 -11.70 2.41 15.16
CA GLU A 27 -13.00 2.67 14.54
C GLU A 27 -13.75 1.40 14.16
N ARG A 28 -13.15 0.23 14.40
CA ARG A 28 -13.74 -1.08 14.14
C ARG A 28 -14.20 -1.25 12.71
N VAL A 29 -13.40 -0.76 11.76
CA VAL A 29 -13.71 -0.96 10.34
C VAL A 29 -13.69 -2.47 10.01
N PRO A 30 -14.58 -2.94 9.12
CA PRO A 30 -14.71 -4.37 8.83
C PRO A 30 -13.68 -4.86 7.82
N TYR A 31 -12.44 -4.39 7.89
CA TYR A 31 -11.36 -4.78 6.98
C TYR A 31 -10.19 -5.34 7.76
N GLU A 32 -9.59 -6.39 7.22
CA GLU A 32 -8.30 -6.89 7.68
C GLU A 32 -7.21 -6.21 6.86
N LEU A 33 -6.33 -5.45 7.53
CA LEU A 33 -5.24 -4.74 6.85
C LEU A 33 -3.98 -5.60 6.87
N VAL A 34 -3.39 -5.80 5.69
CA VAL A 34 -2.14 -6.56 5.54
C VAL A 34 -1.14 -5.71 4.77
N ASP A 35 0.16 -5.96 4.97
CA ASP A 35 1.20 -5.23 4.26
C ASP A 35 2.52 -6.00 4.25
N MET A 36 3.53 -5.41 3.60
CA MET A 36 4.91 -5.88 3.62
C MET A 36 5.72 -4.86 4.40
N SER A 37 6.04 -5.17 5.67
CA SER A 37 6.80 -4.24 6.53
C SER A 37 8.27 -4.09 6.11
N VAL A 38 8.81 -5.05 5.36
CA VAL A 38 10.17 -4.95 4.80
C VAL A 38 10.02 -4.78 3.30
N LYS A 39 10.76 -3.85 2.73
CA LYS A 39 10.71 -3.57 1.29
C LYS A 39 12.02 -3.98 0.64
N GLN A 40 11.98 -4.99 -0.21
CA GLN A 40 13.16 -5.49 -0.93
C GLN A 40 12.83 -5.70 -2.41
N PRO A 41 12.52 -4.61 -3.15
CA PRO A 41 12.05 -4.74 -4.54
C PRO A 41 13.08 -5.34 -5.50
N TRP A 42 14.34 -5.49 -5.06
CA TRP A 42 15.38 -6.15 -5.83
C TRP A 42 15.39 -7.67 -5.64
N SER A 43 14.61 -8.18 -4.68
CA SER A 43 14.59 -9.60 -4.35
C SER A 43 13.42 -10.31 -5.03
N ASP A 44 13.70 -11.36 -5.80
CA ASP A 44 12.63 -12.14 -6.42
C ASP A 44 11.75 -12.83 -5.39
N SER A 45 12.34 -13.28 -4.28
CA SER A 45 11.58 -13.90 -3.19
C SER A 45 10.60 -12.91 -2.58
N TRP A 46 11.04 -11.68 -2.34
CA TRP A 46 10.17 -10.63 -1.80
C TRP A 46 9.02 -10.33 -2.78
N LYS A 47 9.37 -10.20 -4.07
CA LYS A 47 8.37 -9.91 -5.10
C LYS A 47 7.30 -10.99 -5.18
N THR A 48 7.71 -12.25 -5.11
CA THR A 48 6.78 -13.38 -5.14
C THR A 48 5.86 -13.38 -3.94
N CYS A 49 6.40 -13.18 -2.73
CA CYS A 49 5.61 -13.11 -1.50
C CYS A 49 4.64 -11.94 -1.54
N CYS A 50 5.12 -10.78 -1.99
CA CYS A 50 4.30 -9.58 -2.06
C CYS A 50 3.14 -9.77 -3.05
N ARG A 51 3.41 -10.30 -4.22
CA ARG A 51 2.37 -10.56 -5.22
C ARG A 51 1.32 -11.53 -4.69
N THR A 52 1.77 -12.57 -3.99
CA THR A 52 0.85 -13.54 -3.39
C THR A 52 -0.08 -12.89 -2.38
N LYS A 53 0.46 -12.00 -1.54
CA LYS A 53 -0.36 -11.27 -0.57
C LYS A 53 -1.36 -10.36 -1.26
N ILE A 54 -0.94 -9.62 -2.28
CA ILE A 54 -1.80 -8.70 -3.02
C ILE A 54 -2.93 -9.47 -3.71
N LYS A 55 -2.63 -10.58 -4.35
CA LYS A 55 -3.64 -11.40 -5.02
C LYS A 55 -4.69 -11.93 -4.06
N GLY A 56 -4.33 -12.15 -2.80
CA GLY A 56 -5.27 -12.60 -1.78
C GLY A 56 -6.10 -11.49 -1.16
N CYS A 57 -5.94 -10.24 -1.60
CA CYS A 57 -6.66 -9.10 -1.07
C CYS A 57 -7.79 -8.67 -2.00
N ASP A 58 -8.79 -8.02 -1.42
CA ASP A 58 -9.94 -7.48 -2.15
C ASP A 58 -9.68 -6.08 -2.69
N GLY A 59 -8.67 -5.41 -2.17
CA GLY A 59 -8.29 -4.07 -2.63
C GLY A 59 -6.96 -3.65 -2.05
N VAL A 60 -6.45 -2.50 -2.53
CA VAL A 60 -5.20 -1.93 -2.07
C VAL A 60 -5.44 -0.46 -1.69
N VAL A 61 -5.00 -0.08 -0.50
CA VAL A 61 -4.96 1.31 -0.05
C VAL A 61 -3.51 1.76 -0.12
N VAL A 62 -3.27 2.89 -0.80
CA VAL A 62 -1.93 3.48 -0.92
C VAL A 62 -1.87 4.71 -0.03
N LEU A 63 -0.92 4.73 0.91
CA LEU A 63 -0.69 5.91 1.74
C LEU A 63 0.18 6.88 0.94
N VAL A 64 -0.43 7.93 0.40
CA VAL A 64 0.27 8.91 -0.43
C VAL A 64 0.92 9.94 0.48
N THR A 65 2.25 9.92 0.51
CA THR A 65 3.08 10.86 1.26
C THR A 65 4.09 11.46 0.30
N LYS A 66 4.85 12.45 0.78
CA LYS A 66 5.92 13.06 -0.04
C LYS A 66 7.05 12.09 -0.35
N ASN A 67 7.15 10.98 0.39
CA ASN A 67 8.19 9.97 0.15
C ASN A 67 7.79 8.94 -0.90
N LEU A 68 6.51 8.88 -1.27
CA LEU A 68 5.98 7.76 -2.05
C LEU A 68 6.59 7.65 -3.45
N LYS A 69 6.78 8.76 -4.14
CA LYS A 69 7.33 8.74 -5.50
C LYS A 69 8.72 8.12 -5.59
N GLN A 70 9.49 8.21 -4.49
CA GLN A 70 10.85 7.69 -4.43
C GLN A 70 10.93 6.31 -3.81
N ALA A 71 9.79 5.74 -3.44
CA ALA A 71 9.73 4.47 -2.73
C ALA A 71 9.52 3.32 -3.72
N ASP A 72 10.62 2.70 -4.15
CA ASP A 72 10.58 1.64 -5.16
C ASP A 72 9.70 0.47 -4.76
N GLY A 73 9.76 0.07 -3.49
CA GLY A 73 8.95 -1.04 -3.00
C GLY A 73 7.45 -0.76 -3.09
N ALA A 74 7.04 0.43 -2.62
CA ALA A 74 5.63 0.83 -2.68
C ALA A 74 5.16 0.96 -4.12
N ARG A 75 5.98 1.54 -4.99
CA ARG A 75 5.63 1.68 -6.42
C ARG A 75 5.47 0.32 -7.09
N TRP A 76 6.34 -0.64 -6.74
CA TRP A 76 6.21 -1.99 -7.25
C TRP A 76 4.90 -2.64 -6.81
N GLU A 77 4.51 -2.41 -5.55
CA GLU A 77 3.25 -2.93 -5.01
C GLU A 77 2.05 -2.38 -5.78
N ILE A 78 2.06 -1.08 -6.07
CA ILE A 78 0.99 -0.45 -6.84
C ILE A 78 0.91 -1.04 -8.25
N LYS A 79 2.06 -1.17 -8.91
CA LYS A 79 2.12 -1.75 -10.26
C LYS A 79 1.61 -3.18 -10.25
N CYS A 80 2.01 -3.96 -9.25
CA CYS A 80 1.58 -5.34 -9.10
C CYS A 80 0.06 -5.43 -8.96
N ALA A 81 -0.53 -4.57 -8.11
CA ALA A 81 -1.99 -4.55 -7.93
C ALA A 81 -2.70 -4.24 -9.24
N LYS A 82 -2.19 -3.31 -10.03
CA LYS A 82 -2.76 -3.00 -11.33
C LYS A 82 -2.70 -4.19 -12.28
N GLU A 83 -1.55 -4.88 -12.32
CA GLU A 83 -1.38 -6.05 -13.18
C GLU A 83 -2.32 -7.18 -12.79
N GLU A 84 -2.64 -7.30 -11.50
CA GLU A 84 -3.54 -8.33 -10.99
C GLU A 84 -5.01 -7.91 -11.02
N GLY A 85 -5.29 -6.69 -11.48
CA GLY A 85 -6.68 -6.22 -11.57
C GLY A 85 -7.33 -5.92 -10.22
N ILE A 86 -6.53 -5.64 -9.19
CA ILE A 86 -7.03 -5.35 -7.84
C ILE A 86 -7.34 -3.85 -7.73
N PRO A 87 -8.53 -3.46 -7.22
CA PRO A 87 -8.86 -2.05 -7.05
C PRO A 87 -7.89 -1.32 -6.12
N ILE A 88 -7.55 -0.08 -6.45
CA ILE A 88 -6.58 0.73 -5.70
C ILE A 88 -7.20 2.06 -5.32
N ILE A 89 -7.02 2.47 -4.07
CA ILE A 89 -7.45 3.77 -3.55
C ILE A 89 -6.25 4.46 -2.91
N GLY A 90 -6.02 5.73 -3.26
CA GLY A 90 -4.98 6.53 -2.62
C GLY A 90 -5.56 7.34 -1.47
N VAL A 91 -4.84 7.37 -0.34
CA VAL A 91 -5.19 8.18 0.82
C VAL A 91 -4.04 9.17 1.05
N TYR A 92 -4.34 10.46 0.96
CA TYR A 92 -3.33 11.51 1.16
C TYR A 92 -3.08 11.71 2.64
N ILE A 93 -1.81 11.69 3.03
CA ILE A 93 -1.38 11.80 4.43
C ILE A 93 -0.64 13.12 4.61
N GLY A 94 -0.99 13.84 5.68
CA GLY A 94 -0.38 15.13 5.97
C GLY A 94 -0.69 16.14 4.88
N ASP A 95 0.34 16.84 4.39
CA ASP A 95 0.22 17.84 3.33
C ASP A 95 0.56 17.28 1.94
N ALA A 96 0.48 15.96 1.77
CA ALA A 96 0.64 15.35 0.46
C ALA A 96 -0.49 15.77 -0.48
N THR A 97 -0.16 15.92 -1.75
CA THR A 97 -1.10 16.34 -2.79
C THR A 97 -1.08 15.35 -3.96
N ALA A 98 -1.93 15.58 -4.96
CA ALA A 98 -1.94 14.76 -6.16
C ALA A 98 -0.57 14.73 -6.86
N ASN A 99 0.25 15.77 -6.67
CA ASN A 99 1.61 15.81 -7.24
C ASN A 99 2.55 14.81 -6.59
N ASP A 100 2.22 14.32 -5.41
CA ASP A 100 3.03 13.31 -4.70
C ASP A 100 2.66 11.88 -5.09
N ALA A 101 1.58 11.70 -5.82
CA ALA A 101 1.16 10.38 -6.28
C ALA A 101 2.05 9.91 -7.45
N PRO A 102 2.59 8.67 -7.38
CA PRO A 102 3.38 8.15 -8.49
C PRO A 102 2.51 7.90 -9.72
N ILE A 103 3.16 7.87 -10.89
CA ILE A 103 2.44 7.69 -12.16
C ILE A 103 1.67 6.37 -12.19
N GLU A 104 2.16 5.35 -11.50
CA GLU A 104 1.50 4.06 -11.41
C GLU A 104 0.12 4.15 -10.76
N LEU A 105 -0.10 5.15 -9.91
CA LEU A 105 -1.38 5.34 -9.24
C LEU A 105 -2.39 6.04 -10.15
N ASN A 106 -1.92 6.79 -11.14
CA ASN A 106 -2.75 7.51 -12.08
C ASN A 106 -3.08 6.61 -13.29
N GLY A 107 -4.29 6.35 -13.50
CA GLY A 107 -4.66 5.59 -14.67
C GLY A 107 -5.51 4.39 -14.45
#